data_bfb211af835349fecf53dd0a43429055
#
_entry.id   bfb211af835349fecf53dd0a43429055
#
_cell.length_a   1.000
_cell.length_b   1.000
_cell.length_c   1.000
_cell.angle_alpha   90.00
_cell.angle_beta   90.00
_cell.angle_gamma   90.00
#
_symmetry.space_group_name_H-M   'P 1'
#
loop_
_entity.id
_entity.type
_entity.pdbx_description
1 polymer ?
#
loop_
_entity_poly.entity_id
_entity_poly.type
_entity_poly.pdbx_seq_one_letter_code
_entity_poly.pdbx_strand_id
1 'polypeptide(L)' 'MVDPNEVELAAMRHAGDAAGEFIDALGRTDMAAWSSAEWVSFVETICGAYVDALIDQQIGVNTAAAKVQGLPG' A
#
# COMPACT_ATOMS: atom_id res chain seq x y z
N MET A 1 -1.99 -20.10 -9.80
CA MET A 1 -1.91 -18.84 -9.06
C MET A 1 -2.20 -19.09 -7.60
N VAL A 2 -1.40 -18.56 -6.72
CA VAL A 2 -1.59 -18.71 -5.28
C VAL A 2 -2.48 -17.59 -4.78
N ASP A 3 -3.47 -17.93 -3.96
CA ASP A 3 -4.35 -16.93 -3.37
C ASP A 3 -3.55 -16.03 -2.42
N PRO A 4 -3.85 -14.73 -2.40
CA PRO A 4 -3.18 -13.84 -1.45
C PRO A 4 -3.51 -14.24 -0.01
N ASN A 5 -2.54 -14.11 0.88
CA ASN A 5 -2.78 -14.36 2.29
C ASN A 5 -3.45 -13.12 2.93
N GLU A 6 -3.78 -13.23 4.22
CA GLU A 6 -4.48 -12.15 4.92
C GLU A 6 -3.68 -10.86 4.95
N VAL A 7 -2.36 -10.96 5.06
CA VAL A 7 -1.47 -9.79 5.06
C VAL A 7 -1.55 -9.07 3.73
N GLU A 8 -1.50 -9.84 2.63
CA GLU A 8 -1.59 -9.27 1.29
C GLU A 8 -2.96 -8.67 1.02
N LEU A 9 -4.03 -9.32 1.49
CA LEU A 9 -5.39 -8.78 1.34
C LEU A 9 -5.55 -7.47 2.09
N ALA A 10 -5.02 -7.37 3.30
CA ALA A 10 -5.06 -6.13 4.07
C ALA A 10 -4.28 -5.03 3.36
N ALA A 11 -3.12 -5.37 2.79
CA ALA A 11 -2.32 -4.41 2.04
C ALA A 11 -3.05 -3.94 0.78
N MET A 12 -3.77 -4.84 0.10
CA MET A 12 -4.57 -4.48 -1.07
C MET A 12 -5.69 -3.52 -0.71
N ARG A 13 -6.35 -3.73 0.43
CA ARG A 13 -7.39 -2.81 0.90
C ARG A 13 -6.82 -1.43 1.18
N HIS A 14 -5.67 -1.38 1.82
CA HIS A 14 -4.99 -0.13 2.09
C HIS A 14 -4.62 0.59 0.79
N ALA A 15 -4.12 -0.16 -0.19
CA ALA A 15 -3.80 0.39 -1.50
C ALA A 15 -5.05 0.92 -2.21
N GLY A 16 -6.19 0.21 -2.07
CA GLY A 16 -7.46 0.66 -2.61
C GLY A 16 -7.93 1.96 -1.99
N ASP A 17 -7.79 2.11 -0.68
CA ASP A 17 -8.13 3.34 0.02
C ASP A 17 -7.26 4.50 -0.48
N ALA A 18 -5.97 4.26 -0.67
CA ALA A 18 -5.06 5.27 -1.20
C ALA A 18 -5.44 5.67 -2.63
N ALA A 19 -5.88 4.71 -3.43
CA ALA A 19 -6.35 4.97 -4.78
C ALA A 19 -7.58 5.89 -4.76
N GLY A 20 -8.53 5.60 -3.86
CA GLY A 20 -9.72 6.43 -3.70
C GLY A 20 -9.39 7.85 -3.28
N GLU A 21 -8.49 8.00 -2.33
CA GLU A 21 -8.02 9.32 -1.89
C GLU A 21 -7.35 10.09 -3.02
N PHE A 22 -6.58 9.40 -3.84
CA PHE A 22 -5.94 10.02 -5.00
C PHE A 22 -6.98 10.58 -5.96
N ILE A 23 -8.01 9.79 -6.27
CA ILE A 23 -9.07 10.20 -7.18
C ILE A 23 -9.82 11.41 -6.62
N ASP A 24 -10.12 11.39 -5.32
CA ASP A 24 -10.77 12.51 -4.65
C ASP A 24 -9.94 13.78 -4.71
N ALA A 25 -8.65 13.66 -4.44
CA ALA A 25 -7.73 14.79 -4.47
C ALA A 25 -7.57 15.35 -5.89
N LEU A 26 -7.54 14.47 -6.89
CA LEU A 26 -7.45 14.87 -8.28
C LEU A 26 -8.72 15.57 -8.76
N GLY A 27 -9.86 15.16 -8.21
CA GLY A 27 -11.16 15.76 -8.54
C GLY A 27 -11.70 15.37 -9.90
N ARG A 28 -11.09 14.37 -10.55
CA ARG A 28 -11.53 13.88 -11.86
C ARG A 28 -11.73 12.38 -11.82
N THR A 29 -12.91 11.95 -12.14
CA THR A 29 -13.29 10.54 -12.10
C THR A 29 -13.23 9.85 -13.45
N ASP A 30 -13.09 10.60 -14.54
CA ASP A 30 -12.94 10.03 -15.86
C ASP A 30 -11.47 9.68 -16.09
N MET A 31 -11.12 8.46 -15.74
CA MET A 31 -9.74 7.99 -15.82
C MET A 31 -9.20 7.99 -17.24
N ALA A 32 -10.08 7.85 -18.22
CA ALA A 32 -9.66 7.88 -19.61
C ALA A 32 -9.15 9.25 -20.04
N ALA A 33 -9.53 10.30 -19.33
CA ALA A 33 -9.10 11.66 -19.61
C ALA A 33 -7.82 12.05 -18.86
N TRP A 34 -7.28 11.16 -18.05
CA TRP A 34 -6.07 11.45 -17.30
C TRP A 34 -4.84 11.51 -18.22
N SER A 35 -3.91 12.39 -17.88
CA SER A 35 -2.62 12.45 -18.56
C SER A 35 -1.78 11.24 -18.18
N SER A 36 -0.72 10.99 -18.97
CA SER A 36 0.23 9.91 -18.65
C SER A 36 0.87 10.11 -17.28
N ALA A 37 1.19 11.36 -16.93
CA ALA A 37 1.77 11.67 -15.63
C ALA A 37 0.78 11.35 -14.49
N GLU A 38 -0.49 11.64 -14.70
CA GLU A 38 -1.52 11.31 -13.71
C GLU A 38 -1.67 9.81 -13.53
N TRP A 39 -1.64 9.06 -14.62
CA TRP A 39 -1.66 7.60 -14.57
C TRP A 39 -0.48 7.04 -13.79
N VAL A 40 0.73 7.52 -14.08
CA VAL A 40 1.93 7.06 -13.38
C VAL A 40 1.83 7.38 -11.88
N SER A 41 1.39 8.58 -11.54
CA SER A 41 1.22 8.98 -10.14
C SER A 41 0.20 8.11 -9.43
N PHE A 42 -0.89 7.77 -10.11
CA PHE A 42 -1.93 6.90 -9.58
C PHE A 42 -1.37 5.51 -9.28
N VAL A 43 -0.67 4.92 -10.24
CA VAL A 43 -0.07 3.60 -10.07
C VAL A 43 0.98 3.63 -8.96
N GLU A 44 1.82 4.65 -8.92
CA GLU A 44 2.83 4.80 -7.86
C GLU A 44 2.19 4.90 -6.48
N THR A 45 1.07 5.62 -6.38
CA THR A 45 0.34 5.77 -5.12
C THR A 45 -0.17 4.41 -4.64
N ILE A 46 -0.76 3.63 -5.54
CA ILE A 46 -1.28 2.30 -5.21
C ILE A 46 -0.14 1.35 -4.82
N CYS A 47 0.89 1.30 -5.63
CA CYS A 47 2.03 0.40 -5.38
C CYS A 47 2.76 0.79 -4.11
N GLY A 48 2.96 2.07 -3.88
CA GLY A 48 3.61 2.56 -2.67
C GLY A 48 2.81 2.23 -1.42
N ALA A 49 1.50 2.43 -1.46
CA ALA A 49 0.64 2.11 -0.33
C ALA A 49 0.63 0.61 -0.03
N TYR A 50 0.62 -0.22 -1.07
CA TYR A 50 0.66 -1.66 -0.91
C TYR A 50 1.97 -2.10 -0.26
N VAL A 51 3.10 -1.61 -0.77
CA VAL A 51 4.42 -1.95 -0.23
C VAL A 51 4.56 -1.43 1.20
N ASP A 52 4.14 -0.20 1.46
CA ASP A 52 4.20 0.37 2.81
C ASP A 52 3.39 -0.46 3.80
N ALA A 53 2.21 -0.90 3.39
CA ALA A 53 1.37 -1.74 4.26
C ALA A 53 2.03 -3.08 4.55
N LEU A 54 2.68 -3.69 3.56
CA LEU A 54 3.42 -4.93 3.76
C LEU A 54 4.60 -4.71 4.71
N ILE A 55 5.33 -3.63 4.51
CA ILE A 55 6.49 -3.31 5.35
C ILE A 55 6.04 -3.06 6.79
N ASP A 56 4.97 -2.31 6.99
CA ASP A 56 4.43 -2.05 8.32
C ASP A 56 4.10 -3.33 9.06
N GLN A 57 3.48 -4.29 8.37
CA GLN A 57 3.14 -5.56 8.98
C GLN A 57 4.38 -6.38 9.30
N GLN A 58 5.38 -6.36 8.41
CA GLN A 58 6.64 -7.04 8.64
C GLN A 58 7.44 -6.39 9.76
N ILE A 59 7.47 -5.07 9.81
CA ILE A 59 8.15 -4.34 10.87
C ILE A 59 7.50 -4.68 12.21
N GLY A 60 6.17 -4.73 12.26
CA GLY A 60 5.47 -5.13 13.47
C GLY A 60 5.90 -6.50 13.97
N VAL A 61 5.94 -7.47 13.06
CA VAL A 61 6.38 -8.83 13.39
C VAL A 61 7.86 -8.83 13.78
N ASN A 62 8.69 -8.16 13.01
CA ASN A 62 10.13 -8.11 13.26
C ASN A 62 10.44 -7.38 14.56
N THR A 63 9.70 -6.36 14.89
CA THR A 63 9.86 -5.62 16.14
C THR A 63 9.55 -6.53 17.32
N ALA A 64 8.49 -7.31 17.21
CA ALA A 64 8.15 -8.28 18.27
C ALA A 64 9.25 -9.32 18.42
N ALA A 65 9.77 -9.84 17.31
CA ALA A 65 10.86 -10.80 17.33
C ALA A 65 12.14 -10.20 17.93
N ALA A 66 12.44 -8.96 17.56
CA ALA A 66 13.59 -8.26 18.10
C ALA A 66 13.49 -8.09 19.62
N LYS A 67 12.31 -7.75 20.10
CA LYS A 67 12.09 -7.62 21.54
C LYS A 67 12.27 -8.95 22.25
N VAL A 68 11.76 -10.02 21.66
CA VAL A 68 11.91 -11.35 22.19
C VAL A 68 13.38 -11.76 22.25
N GLN A 69 14.12 -11.41 21.21
CA GLN A 69 15.54 -11.72 21.14
C GLN A 69 16.41 -10.84 22.03
N GLY A 70 15.80 -9.83 22.63
CA GLY A 70 16.55 -8.95 23.52
C GLY A 70 17.55 -8.08 22.79
N LEU A 71 17.33 -7.81 21.53
CA LEU A 71 18.24 -6.97 20.78
C LEU A 71 18.27 -5.56 21.38
N PRO A 72 19.44 -5.00 21.51
CA PRO A 72 19.54 -3.61 21.90
C PRO A 72 18.91 -2.80 20.79
N GLY A 73 18.03 -2.02 21.13
CA GLY A 73 17.30 -1.27 20.15
C GLY A 73 18.19 -0.74 19.06
#